data_89bd706c0d5a3f8472d34c647668f98e
#
_entry.id   89bd706c0d5a3f8472d34c647668f98e
#
_cell.length_a   1.000
_cell.length_b   1.000
_cell.length_c   1.000
_cell.angle_alpha   90.00
_cell.angle_beta   90.00
_cell.angle_gamma   90.00
#
_symmetry.space_group_name_H-M   'P 1'
#
loop_
_entity.id
_entity.type
_entity.pdbx_description
1 polymer ?
#
loop_
_entity_poly.entity_id
_entity_poly.type
_entity_poly.pdbx_seq_one_letter_code
_entity_poly.pdbx_strand_id
1 'polypeptide(L)'
;MDRFEKGMLVRSKAGHDAGEIFIITGTEDAYVYLADGRLRTLQKPKKKKKKPGQIILQQYDIQDADDVKIRRIIKEWNKKEENQED
;
A
#
# COMPACT_ATOMS: atom_id res chain seq x y z
N MET A 1 4.15 -14.28 11.41
CA MET A 1 5.24 -13.34 11.23
C MET A 1 4.92 -12.37 10.11
N ASP A 2 5.10 -11.10 10.35
CA ASP A 2 4.69 -10.10 9.37
C ASP A 2 5.75 -9.88 8.33
N ARG A 3 5.32 -9.87 7.07
CA ARG A 3 6.19 -9.57 5.95
C ARG A 3 5.87 -8.17 5.46
N PHE A 4 6.88 -7.34 5.42
CA PHE A 4 6.75 -5.99 4.86
C PHE A 4 7.71 -5.89 3.71
N GLU A 5 7.20 -6.09 2.49
CA GLU A 5 8.04 -6.09 1.30
C GLU A 5 7.52 -5.12 0.28
N LYS A 6 8.44 -4.57 -0.49
CA LYS A 6 8.12 -3.66 -1.57
C LYS A 6 7.11 -4.29 -2.52
N GLY A 7 6.07 -3.55 -2.85
CA GLY A 7 5.02 -4.03 -3.74
C GLY A 7 3.82 -4.62 -3.03
N MET A 8 3.90 -4.82 -1.72
CA MET A 8 2.75 -5.31 -0.97
C MET A 8 1.84 -4.16 -0.60
N LEU A 9 0.58 -4.48 -0.40
CA LEU A 9 -0.42 -3.49 -0.02
C LEU A 9 -0.59 -3.44 1.49
N VAL A 10 -0.98 -2.28 1.98
CA VAL A 10 -1.24 -2.05 3.39
C VAL A 10 -2.55 -1.29 3.53
N ARG A 11 -3.40 -1.71 4.46
CA ARG A 11 -4.62 -0.99 4.76
C ARG A 11 -4.41 -0.15 6.01
N SER A 12 -4.66 1.14 5.90
CA SER A 12 -4.57 2.02 7.05
C SER A 12 -5.75 1.77 7.98
N LYS A 13 -5.48 1.70 9.29
CA LYS A 13 -6.52 1.39 10.26
C LYS A 13 -6.82 2.52 11.20
N ALA A 14 -6.13 3.65 11.06
CA ALA A 14 -6.31 4.74 12.00
C ALA A 14 -6.15 6.07 11.31
N GLY A 15 -6.67 7.10 11.95
CA GLY A 15 -6.50 8.47 11.49
C GLY A 15 -7.39 8.80 10.31
N HIS A 16 -7.04 9.86 9.62
CA HIS A 16 -7.82 10.33 8.47
C HIS A 16 -7.76 9.37 7.31
N ASP A 17 -6.76 8.49 7.30
CA ASP A 17 -6.57 7.55 6.21
C ASP A 17 -7.24 6.21 6.47
N ALA A 18 -8.01 6.08 7.53
CA ALA A 18 -8.59 4.80 7.90
C ALA A 18 -9.36 4.19 6.73
N GLY A 19 -9.05 2.93 6.43
CA GLY A 19 -9.69 2.21 5.33
C GLY A 19 -9.00 2.38 4.00
N GLU A 20 -8.06 3.30 3.88
CA GLU A 20 -7.36 3.53 2.62
C GLU A 20 -6.27 2.50 2.40
N ILE A 21 -6.03 2.20 1.12
CA ILE A 21 -5.02 1.24 0.73
C ILE A 21 -3.80 1.98 0.22
N PHE A 22 -2.64 1.55 0.68
CA PHE A 22 -1.36 2.06 0.21
C PHE A 22 -0.50 0.90 -0.28
N ILE A 23 0.51 1.22 -1.09
CA ILE A 23 1.46 0.20 -1.52
C ILE A 23 2.81 0.51 -0.90
N ILE A 24 3.54 -0.53 -0.51
CA ILE A 24 4.86 -0.37 0.09
C ILE A 24 5.87 -0.10 -1.02
N THR A 25 6.52 1.06 -0.96
CA THR A 25 7.54 1.43 -1.93
C THR A 25 8.94 1.13 -1.42
N GLY A 26 9.10 0.90 -0.13
CA GLY A 26 10.38 0.55 0.46
C GLY A 26 10.23 0.28 1.93
N THR A 27 11.27 -0.30 2.52
CA THR A 27 11.27 -0.60 3.96
C THR A 27 12.59 -0.14 4.55
N GLU A 28 12.56 0.21 5.82
CA GLU A 28 13.76 0.65 6.54
C GLU A 28 13.58 0.34 8.02
N ASP A 29 14.35 -0.65 8.51
CA ASP A 29 14.29 -1.03 9.93
C ASP A 29 12.85 -1.25 10.38
N ALA A 30 12.36 -0.38 11.28
CA ALA A 30 11.02 -0.50 11.84
C ALA A 30 9.96 0.24 11.03
N TYR A 31 10.34 0.79 9.86
CA TYR A 31 9.44 1.66 9.11
C TYR A 31 9.21 1.15 7.70
N VAL A 32 8.07 1.54 7.13
CA VAL A 32 7.75 1.31 5.73
C VAL A 32 7.44 2.64 5.07
N TYR A 33 7.67 2.69 3.77
CA TYR A 33 7.31 3.86 2.96
C TYR A 33 6.11 3.48 2.12
N LEU A 34 5.06 4.30 2.18
CA LEU A 34 3.77 3.99 1.59
C LEU A 34 3.39 5.05 0.57
N ALA A 35 2.81 4.62 -0.55
CA ALA A 35 2.33 5.53 -1.56
C ALA A 35 0.95 5.11 -2.04
N ASP A 36 0.15 6.08 -2.47
CA ASP A 36 -1.14 5.80 -3.08
C ASP A 36 -1.23 6.41 -4.49
N GLY A 37 -0.19 7.08 -4.93
CA GLY A 37 -0.14 7.68 -6.25
C GLY A 37 -0.89 8.98 -6.38
N ARG A 38 -1.44 9.49 -5.28
CA ARG A 38 -2.17 10.76 -5.29
C ARG A 38 -1.53 11.74 -4.33
N LEU A 39 -1.94 11.68 -3.06
CA LEU A 39 -1.37 12.54 -2.03
C LEU A 39 0.01 12.06 -1.63
N ARG A 40 0.22 10.76 -1.64
CA ARG A 40 1.51 10.17 -1.31
C ARG A 40 2.09 9.55 -2.56
N THR A 41 2.99 10.28 -3.20
CA THR A 41 3.58 9.84 -4.46
C THR A 41 4.83 9.01 -4.21
N LEU A 42 5.35 8.42 -5.28
CA LEU A 42 6.58 7.65 -5.19
C LEU A 42 7.77 8.51 -4.75
N GLN A 43 7.74 9.80 -5.09
CA GLN A 43 8.80 10.71 -4.70
C GLN A 43 8.64 11.20 -3.27
N LYS A 44 7.41 11.22 -2.77
CA LYS A 44 7.12 11.70 -1.41
C LYS A 44 6.22 10.72 -0.70
N PRO A 45 6.71 9.51 -0.46
CA PRO A 45 5.89 8.50 0.22
C PRO A 45 5.73 8.85 1.70
N LYS A 46 4.74 8.24 2.31
CA LYS A 46 4.50 8.40 3.73
C LYS A 46 5.35 7.39 4.49
N LYS A 47 6.12 7.87 5.45
CA LYS A 47 6.88 6.99 6.32
C LYS A 47 6.02 6.59 7.51
N LYS A 48 5.90 5.30 7.74
CA LYS A 48 5.05 4.81 8.82
C LYS A 48 5.68 3.61 9.50
N LYS A 49 5.45 3.51 10.80
CA LYS A 49 5.98 2.39 11.57
C LYS A 49 5.30 1.10 11.15
N LYS A 50 6.07 0.02 11.07
CA LYS A 50 5.52 -1.29 10.76
C LYS A 50 4.60 -1.73 11.88
N LYS A 51 3.39 -2.18 11.51
CA LYS A 51 2.42 -2.66 12.49
C LYS A 51 1.81 -3.96 12.01
N PRO A 52 1.73 -4.97 12.87
CA PRO A 52 1.12 -6.24 12.50
C PRO A 52 -0.35 -6.08 12.15
N GLY A 53 -0.82 -6.93 11.25
CA GLY A 53 -2.24 -6.99 10.94
C GLY A 53 -2.72 -6.00 9.91
N GLN A 54 -1.85 -5.14 9.44
CA GLN A 54 -2.23 -4.16 8.40
C GLN A 54 -1.80 -4.57 7.01
N ILE A 55 -0.94 -5.56 6.92
CA ILE A 55 -0.35 -5.97 5.64
C ILE A 55 -1.34 -6.83 4.86
N ILE A 56 -1.35 -6.62 3.56
CA ILE A 56 -2.10 -7.46 2.64
C ILE A 56 -1.06 -8.23 1.85
N LEU A 57 -1.16 -9.56 1.87
CA LEU A 57 -0.11 -10.43 1.32
C LEU A 57 -0.05 -10.45 -0.20
N GLN A 58 -0.91 -9.69 -0.86
CA GLN A 58 -0.85 -9.56 -2.31
C GLN A 58 0.34 -8.68 -2.67
N GLN A 59 1.21 -9.18 -3.52
CA GLN A 59 2.41 -8.44 -3.91
C GLN A 59 2.40 -8.15 -5.40
N TYR A 60 2.74 -6.91 -5.74
CA TYR A 60 2.78 -6.44 -7.13
C TYR A 60 4.20 -6.02 -7.49
N ASP A 61 4.51 -6.15 -8.77
CA ASP A 61 5.81 -5.71 -9.29
C ASP A 61 5.72 -4.22 -9.58
N ILE A 62 6.45 -3.42 -8.79
CA ILE A 62 6.44 -1.97 -8.96
C ILE A 62 7.82 -1.43 -9.33
N GLN A 63 8.69 -2.28 -9.86
CA GLN A 63 10.07 -1.87 -10.14
C GLN A 63 10.12 -0.67 -11.05
N ASP A 64 9.31 -0.64 -12.11
CA ASP A 64 9.29 0.47 -13.04
C ASP A 64 7.98 1.25 -12.97
N ALA A 65 7.32 1.20 -11.83
CA ALA A 65 6.01 1.83 -11.69
C ALA A 65 6.14 3.34 -11.51
N ASP A 66 5.13 4.04 -12.00
CA ASP A 66 4.96 5.45 -11.71
C ASP A 66 3.69 5.61 -10.87
N ASP A 67 3.34 6.85 -10.54
CA ASP A 67 2.17 7.09 -9.70
C ASP A 67 0.88 6.65 -10.38
N VAL A 68 0.82 6.72 -11.69
CA VAL A 68 -0.35 6.26 -12.42
C VAL A 68 -0.55 4.76 -12.22
N LYS A 69 0.53 4.01 -12.32
CA LYS A 69 0.43 2.56 -12.11
C LYS A 69 0.05 2.23 -10.68
N ILE A 70 0.58 2.98 -9.71
CA ILE A 70 0.22 2.76 -8.31
C ILE A 70 -1.28 2.97 -8.11
N ARG A 71 -1.83 4.06 -8.66
CA ARG A 71 -3.26 4.31 -8.55
C ARG A 71 -4.08 3.20 -9.18
N ARG A 72 -3.61 2.67 -10.32
CA ARG A 72 -4.31 1.59 -11.01
C ARG A 72 -4.32 0.31 -10.19
N ILE A 73 -3.19 -0.03 -9.60
CA ILE A 73 -3.09 -1.22 -8.76
C ILE A 73 -4.08 -1.15 -7.60
N ILE A 74 -4.09 -0.01 -6.92
CA ILE A 74 -4.97 0.16 -5.77
C ILE A 74 -6.43 0.13 -6.19
N LYS A 75 -6.74 0.75 -7.32
CA LYS A 75 -8.11 0.76 -7.83
C LYS A 75 -8.58 -0.65 -8.16
N GLU A 76 -7.72 -1.44 -8.78
CA GLU A 76 -8.08 -2.80 -9.12
C GLU A 76 -8.27 -3.66 -7.89
N TRP A 77 -7.44 -3.45 -6.88
CA TRP A 77 -7.60 -4.17 -5.63
C TRP A 77 -8.94 -3.85 -4.98
N ASN A 78 -9.29 -2.57 -4.93
CA ASN A 78 -10.56 -2.16 -4.35
C ASN A 78 -11.74 -2.76 -5.09
N LYS A 79 -11.65 -2.84 -6.41
CA LYS A 79 -12.69 -3.47 -7.20
C LYS A 79 -12.84 -4.94 -6.87
N LYS A 80 -11.73 -5.64 -6.70
CA LYS A 80 -11.78 -7.05 -6.35
C LYS A 80 -12.46 -7.27 -5.02
N GLU A 81 -12.17 -6.41 -4.06
CA GLU A 81 -12.81 -6.53 -2.75
C GLU A 81 -14.31 -6.32 -2.84
N GLU A 82 -14.73 -5.34 -3.64
CA GLU A 82 -16.14 -5.08 -3.81
C GLU A 82 -16.87 -6.27 -4.46
N ASN A 83 -16.20 -6.89 -5.43
CA ASN A 83 -16.82 -7.98 -6.17
C ASN A 83 -16.87 -9.29 -5.42
N GLN A 84 -16.17 -9.37 -4.31
CA GLN A 84 -16.18 -10.59 -3.51
C GLN A 84 -17.35 -10.66 -2.56
N GLU A 85 -18.10 -9.61 -2.50
CA GLU A 85 -19.29 -9.62 -1.68
C GLU A 85 -20.42 -10.23 -2.43
N ASP A 86 -21.02 -11.16 -1.84
CA ASP A 86 -22.17 -11.71 -2.48
C ASP A 86 -23.13 -12.19 -1.57
#